data_6a1b632dea4d6387f8dfe0a4c5c54511
#
_entry.id   6a1b632dea4d6387f8dfe0a4c5c54511
#
_cell.length_a   1.000
_cell.length_b   1.000
_cell.length_c   1.000
_cell.angle_alpha   90.00
_cell.angle_beta   90.00
_cell.angle_gamma   90.00
#
_symmetry.space_group_name_H-M   'P 1'
#
loop_
_entity.id
_entity.type
_entity.pdbx_description
1 polymer ?
#
loop_
_entity_poly.entity_id
_entity_poly.type
_entity_poly.pdbx_seq_one_letter_code
_entity_poly.pdbx_strand_id
1 'polypeptide(L)'
;MDRRDFVAAAAGLALAGAGGAAAGAEGPARLTPAMRQAREAGLNALKPTARELEHGLKLHAESLVFDAYAFAPRAALNVEALRKAYDAGASETELQDLREEMSMLRAAADPAERAEFETAWRAAGVTCIFQNAGEEGQGPLRLLTRLARFTYLTDALRGLVSRAATPDDVEAARKAGKHCLYLSGNGVPLAQHWETVEGELKHVRVFFQLGIRMMHLTYNRRNMLGDGCGEASDGGVSDFGRAAIAEMNRTGVIVDVAHSGWRTSLEAAKASSHPVVASHTAAAAVHRHVRGKPDEVVRAIADTGGYVGVCCIPSFLGGGITAFLDHVHYLVRKFGADHVAIGTDVAHSSPPARPGDGRPFTPARRTRARFEALWPKGVLGTHADPGRTLAWTNWPLFTVGLVQRGHTDADIRKVLGGNVLRVARDALRGVPGLSPAAR
;
A
#
# COMPACT_ATOMS: atom_id res chain seq x y z
N MET A 1 -9.82 18.73 -31.35
CA MET A 1 -9.09 18.78 -30.05
C MET A 1 -7.97 17.76 -30.14
N ASP A 2 -6.72 18.21 -30.11
CA ASP A 2 -5.56 17.33 -30.26
C ASP A 2 -5.46 16.42 -29.01
N ARG A 3 -4.87 15.21 -29.16
CA ARG A 3 -4.66 14.23 -28.06
C ARG A 3 -3.90 14.84 -26.90
N ARG A 4 -3.07 15.84 -27.15
CA ARG A 4 -2.31 16.58 -26.11
C ARG A 4 -3.20 17.52 -25.27
N ASP A 5 -4.16 18.20 -25.93
CA ASP A 5 -5.13 19.08 -25.28
C ASP A 5 -6.12 18.28 -24.43
N PHE A 6 -6.44 17.06 -24.87
CA PHE A 6 -7.33 16.14 -24.13
C PHE A 6 -6.67 15.55 -22.88
N VAL A 7 -5.38 15.24 -22.93
CA VAL A 7 -4.62 14.79 -21.74
C VAL A 7 -4.51 15.90 -20.70
N ALA A 8 -4.39 17.15 -21.11
CA ALA A 8 -4.40 18.30 -20.22
C ALA A 8 -5.80 18.56 -19.64
N ALA A 9 -6.87 18.41 -20.45
CA ALA A 9 -8.26 18.54 -20.00
C ALA A 9 -8.68 17.41 -19.05
N ALA A 10 -8.22 16.17 -19.29
CA ALA A 10 -8.48 15.02 -18.42
C ALA A 10 -7.79 15.15 -17.05
N ALA A 11 -6.61 15.81 -17.00
CA ALA A 11 -5.97 16.18 -15.73
C ALA A 11 -6.75 17.25 -14.98
N GLY A 12 -7.49 18.13 -15.68
CA GLY A 12 -8.35 19.16 -15.12
C GLY A 12 -9.70 18.64 -14.60
N LEU A 13 -10.29 17.65 -15.25
CA LEU A 13 -11.59 17.06 -14.86
C LEU A 13 -11.53 16.26 -13.57
N ALA A 14 -10.39 15.63 -13.25
CA ALA A 14 -10.21 14.91 -12.00
C ALA A 14 -10.24 15.84 -10.75
N LEU A 15 -10.16 17.16 -10.93
CA LEU A 15 -10.12 18.18 -9.88
C LEU A 15 -11.42 19.00 -9.75
N ALA A 16 -12.38 18.87 -10.70
CA ALA A 16 -13.58 19.71 -10.72
C ALA A 16 -14.79 19.14 -9.97
N GLY A 17 -14.70 17.94 -9.38
CA GLY A 17 -15.84 17.18 -8.81
C GLY A 17 -16.15 17.42 -7.33
N ALA A 18 -15.52 18.35 -6.63
CA ALA A 18 -15.79 18.63 -5.22
C ALA A 18 -16.29 20.07 -5.03
N GLY A 19 -17.55 20.32 -5.34
CA GLY A 19 -18.24 21.56 -5.06
C GLY A 19 -18.58 21.65 -3.55
N GLY A 20 -17.72 22.26 -2.78
CA GLY A 20 -17.95 22.76 -1.42
C GLY A 20 -17.11 24.02 -1.25
N ALA A 21 -17.78 25.14 -1.00
CA ALA A 21 -17.24 26.49 -1.04
C ALA A 21 -16.06 26.73 -0.10
N ALA A 22 -15.12 27.55 -0.59
CA ALA A 22 -14.11 28.38 0.08
C ALA A 22 -12.71 27.80 0.24
N ALA A 23 -11.85 28.25 -0.59
CA ALA A 23 -10.51 28.84 -0.45
C ALA A 23 -9.71 28.57 -1.74
N GLY A 24 -9.36 29.67 -2.46
CA GLY A 24 -8.35 29.74 -3.49
C GLY A 24 -8.35 28.64 -4.55
N ALA A 25 -9.04 28.81 -5.68
CA ALA A 25 -8.97 27.94 -6.84
C ALA A 25 -7.56 27.97 -7.43
N GLU A 26 -6.64 27.17 -6.87
CA GLU A 26 -5.40 26.80 -7.56
C GLU A 26 -5.76 25.88 -8.74
N GLY A 27 -5.33 26.28 -9.94
CA GLY A 27 -5.54 25.51 -11.17
C GLY A 27 -5.00 24.07 -11.05
N PRO A 28 -5.35 23.18 -12.02
CA PRO A 28 -4.99 21.77 -11.97
C PRO A 28 -3.49 21.60 -11.77
N ALA A 29 -3.11 20.84 -10.72
CA ALA A 29 -1.72 20.55 -10.40
C ALA A 29 -0.99 20.02 -11.64
N ARG A 30 0.06 20.72 -12.06
CA ARG A 30 0.86 20.32 -13.23
C ARG A 30 1.66 19.06 -12.86
N LEU A 31 1.28 17.95 -13.48
CA LEU A 31 2.03 16.71 -13.33
C LEU A 31 3.53 16.92 -13.64
N THR A 32 4.40 16.29 -12.87
CA THR A 32 5.84 16.28 -13.15
C THR A 32 6.11 15.54 -14.48
N PRO A 33 7.28 15.72 -15.11
CA PRO A 33 7.63 14.98 -16.32
C PRO A 33 7.52 13.46 -16.15
N ALA A 34 7.95 12.92 -15.01
CA ALA A 34 7.87 11.49 -14.72
C ALA A 34 6.41 11.00 -14.62
N MET A 35 5.55 11.75 -13.93
CA MET A 35 4.12 11.42 -13.83
C MET A 35 3.42 11.48 -15.17
N ARG A 36 3.72 12.49 -16.03
CA ARG A 36 3.18 12.55 -17.40
C ARG A 36 3.58 11.35 -18.23
N GLN A 37 4.86 10.99 -18.19
CA GLN A 37 5.39 9.84 -18.92
C GLN A 37 4.73 8.52 -18.48
N ALA A 38 4.50 8.34 -17.17
CA ALA A 38 3.79 7.20 -16.65
C ALA A 38 2.31 7.17 -17.11
N ARG A 39 1.65 8.34 -17.09
CA ARG A 39 0.26 8.49 -17.55
C ARG A 39 0.13 8.16 -19.04
N GLU A 40 1.02 8.67 -19.88
CA GLU A 40 1.05 8.39 -21.33
C GLU A 40 1.30 6.91 -21.60
N ALA A 41 2.22 6.28 -20.87
CA ALA A 41 2.48 4.84 -20.98
C ALA A 41 1.23 4.02 -20.66
N GLY A 42 0.52 4.35 -19.57
CA GLY A 42 -0.72 3.70 -19.18
C GLY A 42 -1.84 3.88 -20.21
N LEU A 43 -2.04 5.10 -20.73
CA LEU A 43 -3.03 5.38 -21.78
C LEU A 43 -2.70 4.64 -23.10
N ASN A 44 -1.42 4.56 -23.45
CA ASN A 44 -0.99 3.82 -24.64
C ASN A 44 -1.20 2.30 -24.50
N ALA A 45 -1.09 1.77 -23.29
CA ALA A 45 -1.36 0.36 -23.02
C ALA A 45 -2.87 0.05 -23.04
N LEU A 46 -3.69 0.90 -22.42
CA LEU A 46 -5.14 0.70 -22.30
C LEU A 46 -5.92 1.08 -23.57
N LYS A 47 -5.48 2.12 -24.28
CA LYS A 47 -6.17 2.68 -25.48
C LYS A 47 -7.68 2.88 -25.27
N PRO A 48 -8.10 3.58 -24.18
CA PRO A 48 -9.51 3.77 -23.91
C PRO A 48 -10.18 4.61 -24.99
N THR A 49 -11.47 4.36 -25.25
CA THR A 49 -12.32 5.31 -25.97
C THR A 49 -12.50 6.59 -25.15
N ALA A 50 -12.88 7.69 -25.78
CA ALA A 50 -13.14 8.96 -25.09
C ALA A 50 -14.19 8.78 -23.97
N ARG A 51 -15.24 8.00 -24.23
CA ARG A 51 -16.32 7.73 -23.26
C ARG A 51 -15.83 6.93 -22.06
N GLU A 52 -15.05 5.87 -22.27
CA GLU A 52 -14.49 5.06 -21.18
C GLU A 52 -13.53 5.88 -20.32
N LEU A 53 -12.69 6.71 -20.96
CA LEU A 53 -11.76 7.57 -20.25
C LEU A 53 -12.49 8.60 -19.40
N GLU A 54 -13.45 9.33 -19.96
CA GLU A 54 -14.25 10.33 -19.26
C GLU A 54 -15.00 9.69 -18.09
N HIS A 55 -15.72 8.58 -18.35
CA HIS A 55 -16.48 7.88 -17.32
C HIS A 55 -15.57 7.37 -16.19
N GLY A 56 -14.47 6.71 -16.52
CA GLY A 56 -13.55 6.16 -15.54
C GLY A 56 -12.88 7.24 -14.69
N LEU A 57 -12.47 8.36 -15.27
CA LEU A 57 -11.89 9.49 -14.53
C LEU A 57 -12.91 10.16 -13.62
N LYS A 58 -14.15 10.35 -14.06
CA LYS A 58 -15.25 10.90 -13.26
C LYS A 58 -15.55 9.96 -12.08
N LEU A 59 -15.74 8.66 -12.35
CA LEU A 59 -16.00 7.66 -11.33
C LEU A 59 -14.90 7.61 -10.29
N HIS A 60 -13.62 7.68 -10.70
CA HIS A 60 -12.48 7.73 -9.81
C HIS A 60 -12.53 8.95 -8.90
N ALA A 61 -12.75 10.14 -9.45
CA ALA A 61 -12.83 11.39 -8.68
C ALA A 61 -13.96 11.38 -7.64
N GLU A 62 -15.09 10.75 -7.97
CA GLU A 62 -16.25 10.63 -7.07
C GLU A 62 -16.09 9.53 -6.02
N SER A 63 -15.19 8.58 -6.21
CA SER A 63 -15.00 7.42 -5.33
C SER A 63 -14.12 7.74 -4.12
N LEU A 64 -14.36 7.04 -3.00
CA LEU A 64 -13.39 6.94 -1.93
C LEU A 64 -12.36 5.89 -2.35
N VAL A 65 -11.13 6.32 -2.61
CA VAL A 65 -10.03 5.44 -3.02
C VAL A 65 -9.16 5.13 -1.80
N PHE A 66 -9.11 3.87 -1.41
CA PHE A 66 -8.33 3.40 -0.27
C PHE A 66 -7.38 2.29 -0.73
N ASP A 67 -6.11 2.65 -0.89
CA ASP A 67 -5.06 1.70 -1.24
C ASP A 67 -4.85 0.70 -0.09
N ALA A 68 -5.15 -0.57 -0.34
CA ALA A 68 -5.16 -1.62 0.68
C ALA A 68 -3.76 -1.91 1.25
N TYR A 69 -2.71 -1.51 0.57
CA TYR A 69 -1.32 -1.53 1.05
C TYR A 69 -0.41 -0.78 0.09
N ALA A 70 0.21 0.28 0.58
CA ALA A 70 1.13 1.08 -0.21
C ALA A 70 2.06 1.91 0.68
N PHE A 71 2.78 2.82 0.03
CA PHE A 71 3.63 3.79 0.69
C PHE A 71 3.23 5.19 0.24
N ALA A 72 3.16 6.13 1.19
CA ALA A 72 3.01 7.55 0.88
C ALA A 72 4.12 8.01 -0.08
N PRO A 73 3.90 9.02 -0.90
CA PRO A 73 4.93 9.55 -1.78
C PRO A 73 6.23 9.83 -1.03
N ARG A 74 7.34 9.49 -1.64
CA ARG A 74 8.67 9.59 -1.04
C ARG A 74 9.44 10.75 -1.64
N ALA A 75 10.06 11.55 -0.79
CA ALA A 75 10.97 12.61 -1.21
C ALA A 75 12.28 12.05 -1.79
N ALA A 76 12.91 12.82 -2.66
CA ALA A 76 14.23 12.50 -3.20
C ALA A 76 15.30 12.44 -2.10
N LEU A 77 16.28 11.56 -2.27
CA LEU A 77 17.40 11.48 -1.36
C LEU A 77 18.35 12.66 -1.59
N ASN A 78 18.84 13.25 -0.52
CA ASN A 78 19.95 14.21 -0.58
C ASN A 78 21.26 13.43 -0.67
N VAL A 79 21.78 13.29 -1.89
CA VAL A 79 22.98 12.50 -2.19
C VAL A 79 24.22 13.07 -1.53
N GLU A 80 24.32 14.40 -1.41
CA GLU A 80 25.45 15.06 -0.77
C GLU A 80 25.51 14.77 0.73
N ALA A 81 24.36 14.82 1.43
CA ALA A 81 24.28 14.46 2.83
C ALA A 81 24.63 12.98 3.07
N LEU A 82 24.19 12.07 2.18
CA LEU A 82 24.59 10.65 2.25
C LEU A 82 26.09 10.46 2.04
N ARG A 83 26.68 11.17 1.09
CA ARG A 83 28.12 11.14 0.84
C ARG A 83 28.89 11.63 2.07
N LYS A 84 28.51 12.77 2.61
CA LYS A 84 29.13 13.33 3.82
C LYS A 84 29.08 12.35 5.00
N ALA A 85 27.94 11.72 5.23
CA ALA A 85 27.81 10.70 6.28
C ALA A 85 28.70 9.49 6.02
N TYR A 86 28.77 9.00 4.77
CA TYR A 86 29.63 7.90 4.38
C TYR A 86 31.13 8.24 4.58
N ASP A 87 31.56 9.40 4.14
CA ASP A 87 32.95 9.87 4.28
C ASP A 87 33.33 10.09 5.75
N ALA A 88 32.35 10.40 6.62
CA ALA A 88 32.51 10.48 8.07
C ALA A 88 32.54 9.09 8.76
N GLY A 89 32.42 7.99 7.99
CA GLY A 89 32.50 6.63 8.52
C GLY A 89 31.18 6.04 9.02
N ALA A 90 30.04 6.60 8.60
CA ALA A 90 28.73 6.05 8.96
C ALA A 90 28.58 4.58 8.55
N SER A 91 28.05 3.77 9.43
CA SER A 91 27.74 2.35 9.19
C SER A 91 26.60 2.18 8.16
N GLU A 92 26.47 0.99 7.61
CA GLU A 92 25.33 0.66 6.72
C GLU A 92 23.97 0.91 7.34
N THR A 93 23.82 0.60 8.63
CA THR A 93 22.59 0.82 9.39
C THR A 93 22.26 2.31 9.49
N GLU A 94 23.26 3.13 9.81
CA GLU A 94 23.10 4.60 9.91
C GLU A 94 22.78 5.22 8.54
N LEU A 95 23.44 4.76 7.46
CA LEU A 95 23.13 5.21 6.10
C LEU A 95 21.73 4.79 5.65
N GLN A 96 21.28 3.59 6.04
CA GLN A 96 19.92 3.14 5.77
C GLN A 96 18.89 3.97 6.53
N ASP A 97 19.15 4.24 7.80
CA ASP A 97 18.27 5.07 8.63
C ASP A 97 18.17 6.51 8.09
N LEU A 98 19.30 7.10 7.68
CA LEU A 98 19.34 8.41 7.05
C LEU A 98 18.57 8.45 5.71
N ARG A 99 18.66 7.41 4.88
CA ARG A 99 17.86 7.30 3.65
C ARG A 99 16.37 7.24 3.94
N GLU A 100 15.97 6.44 4.91
CA GLU A 100 14.57 6.33 5.30
C GLU A 100 14.04 7.65 5.81
N GLU A 101 14.78 8.31 6.69
CA GLU A 101 14.41 9.63 7.22
C GLU A 101 14.23 10.65 6.11
N MET A 102 15.21 10.78 5.21
CA MET A 102 15.09 11.68 4.07
C MET A 102 13.88 11.40 3.21
N SER A 103 13.68 10.13 2.83
CA SER A 103 12.57 9.75 1.95
C SER A 103 11.21 9.99 2.57
N MET A 104 11.10 9.88 3.88
CA MET A 104 9.85 10.06 4.61
C MET A 104 9.59 11.52 5.01
N LEU A 105 10.62 12.27 5.40
CA LEU A 105 10.43 13.55 6.11
C LEU A 105 10.81 14.79 5.30
N ARG A 106 11.57 14.69 4.22
CA ARG A 106 11.97 15.89 3.48
C ARG A 106 10.80 16.71 2.94
N ALA A 107 9.68 16.08 2.59
CA ALA A 107 8.47 16.80 2.19
C ALA A 107 7.93 17.75 3.30
N ALA A 108 8.24 17.49 4.57
CA ALA A 108 7.86 18.38 5.67
C ALA A 108 8.72 19.66 5.74
N ALA A 109 9.98 19.59 5.30
CA ALA A 109 10.96 20.68 5.43
C ALA A 109 11.31 21.38 4.11
N ASP A 110 11.28 20.65 2.98
CA ASP A 110 11.68 21.14 1.66
C ASP A 110 10.45 21.51 0.83
N PRO A 111 10.27 22.79 0.42
CA PRO A 111 9.10 23.23 -0.34
C PRO A 111 8.95 22.52 -1.71
N ALA A 112 10.05 22.21 -2.40
CA ALA A 112 10.00 21.53 -3.70
C ALA A 112 9.55 20.07 -3.55
N GLU A 113 10.06 19.36 -2.55
CA GLU A 113 9.64 18.00 -2.21
C GLU A 113 8.18 17.98 -1.73
N ARG A 114 7.75 18.98 -0.98
CA ARG A 114 6.34 19.15 -0.58
C ARG A 114 5.44 19.32 -1.78
N ALA A 115 5.80 20.18 -2.73
CA ALA A 115 5.01 20.41 -3.94
C ALA A 115 4.86 19.12 -4.78
N GLU A 116 5.93 18.33 -4.89
CA GLU A 116 5.85 17.03 -5.59
C GLU A 116 5.04 16.00 -4.81
N PHE A 117 5.18 15.93 -3.49
CA PHE A 117 4.37 15.10 -2.61
C PHE A 117 2.88 15.40 -2.76
N GLU A 118 2.47 16.67 -2.73
CA GLU A 118 1.09 17.11 -2.96
C GLU A 118 0.61 16.75 -4.37
N THR A 119 1.45 17.00 -5.37
CA THR A 119 1.14 16.69 -6.77
C THR A 119 0.90 15.18 -6.95
N ALA A 120 1.70 14.33 -6.33
CA ALA A 120 1.54 12.89 -6.40
C ALA A 120 0.21 12.42 -5.79
N TRP A 121 -0.16 12.91 -4.61
CA TRP A 121 -1.43 12.60 -3.97
C TRP A 121 -2.62 13.02 -4.84
N ARG A 122 -2.59 14.26 -5.36
CA ARG A 122 -3.65 14.78 -6.24
C ARG A 122 -3.74 14.01 -7.56
N ALA A 123 -2.58 13.66 -8.16
CA ALA A 123 -2.53 12.90 -9.41
C ALA A 123 -3.07 11.48 -9.27
N ALA A 124 -2.86 10.86 -8.11
CA ALA A 124 -3.39 9.54 -7.80
C ALA A 124 -4.87 9.56 -7.41
N GLY A 125 -5.38 10.66 -6.84
CA GLY A 125 -6.76 10.74 -6.34
C GLY A 125 -7.06 9.79 -5.17
N VAL A 126 -6.03 9.27 -4.50
CA VAL A 126 -6.16 8.35 -3.37
C VAL A 126 -6.53 9.12 -2.11
N THR A 127 -7.58 8.69 -1.42
CA THR A 127 -7.99 9.26 -0.14
C THR A 127 -7.14 8.74 1.00
N CYS A 128 -6.96 7.43 1.08
CA CYS A 128 -6.26 6.76 2.18
C CYS A 128 -5.31 5.68 1.65
N ILE A 129 -4.23 5.46 2.38
CA ILE A 129 -3.31 4.34 2.19
C ILE A 129 -3.27 3.54 3.49
N PHE A 130 -3.36 2.20 3.41
CA PHE A 130 -2.79 1.34 4.43
C PHE A 130 -1.27 1.46 4.32
N GLN A 131 -0.72 2.40 5.09
CA GLN A 131 0.70 2.77 5.06
C GLN A 131 1.53 1.75 5.82
N ASN A 132 2.44 1.10 5.14
CA ASN A 132 3.43 0.27 5.81
C ASN A 132 4.33 1.11 6.72
N ALA A 133 4.22 0.90 8.01
CA ALA A 133 5.09 1.50 9.03
C ALA A 133 6.19 0.54 9.51
N GLY A 134 6.12 -0.75 9.15
CA GLY A 134 7.06 -1.77 9.60
C GLY A 134 7.94 -2.36 8.51
N GLU A 135 8.85 -3.23 8.91
CA GLU A 135 9.55 -4.21 8.06
C GLU A 135 9.44 -5.56 8.72
N GLU A 136 9.68 -6.62 7.94
CA GLU A 136 9.68 -7.96 8.48
C GLU A 136 10.81 -8.17 9.49
N GLY A 137 10.50 -8.95 10.52
CA GLY A 137 11.46 -9.36 11.56
C GLY A 137 12.01 -8.22 12.38
N GLN A 138 11.30 -7.10 12.48
CA GLN A 138 11.73 -5.97 13.27
C GLN A 138 11.36 -6.12 14.74
N GLY A 139 12.33 -5.77 15.56
CA GLY A 139 12.06 -5.47 16.94
C GLY A 139 11.16 -4.25 17.09
N PRO A 140 10.43 -4.14 18.22
CA PRO A 140 9.51 -3.04 18.49
C PRO A 140 10.14 -1.65 18.35
N LEU A 141 11.42 -1.49 18.66
CA LEU A 141 12.12 -0.21 18.62
C LEU A 141 12.18 0.41 17.22
N ARG A 142 12.44 -0.41 16.19
CA ARG A 142 12.48 0.13 14.82
C ARG A 142 11.09 0.51 14.31
N LEU A 143 10.07 -0.29 14.63
CA LEU A 143 8.69 0.06 14.32
C LEU A 143 8.29 1.38 15.00
N LEU A 144 8.68 1.57 16.27
CA LEU A 144 8.46 2.82 16.99
C LEU A 144 9.12 4.01 16.30
N THR A 145 10.37 3.88 15.83
CA THR A 145 11.09 4.94 15.09
C THR A 145 10.32 5.36 13.83
N ARG A 146 9.80 4.40 13.07
CA ARG A 146 9.01 4.71 11.86
C ARG A 146 7.64 5.33 12.20
N LEU A 147 6.97 4.85 13.24
CA LEU A 147 5.72 5.46 13.71
C LEU A 147 5.95 6.93 14.13
N ALA A 148 7.05 7.23 14.81
CA ALA A 148 7.41 8.60 15.15
C ALA A 148 7.59 9.48 13.89
N ARG A 149 8.23 8.95 12.84
CA ARG A 149 8.37 9.66 11.56
C ARG A 149 7.01 9.94 10.89
N PHE A 150 6.10 8.96 10.84
CA PHE A 150 4.76 9.18 10.28
C PHE A 150 3.93 10.15 11.13
N THR A 151 4.05 10.10 12.45
CA THR A 151 3.41 11.06 13.35
C THR A 151 3.92 12.47 13.05
N TYR A 152 5.24 12.66 12.98
CA TYR A 152 5.82 13.97 12.65
C TYR A 152 5.41 14.46 11.26
N LEU A 153 5.44 13.61 10.23
CA LEU A 153 5.02 13.96 8.87
C LEU A 153 3.58 14.45 8.83
N THR A 154 2.65 13.71 9.46
CA THR A 154 1.22 14.06 9.48
C THR A 154 0.95 15.30 10.32
N ASP A 155 1.71 15.54 11.38
CA ASP A 155 1.61 16.78 12.18
C ASP A 155 2.14 18.00 11.41
N ALA A 156 3.26 17.86 10.69
CA ALA A 156 3.83 18.92 9.88
C ALA A 156 2.99 19.26 8.64
N LEU A 157 2.35 18.26 8.03
CA LEU A 157 1.55 18.41 6.81
C LEU A 157 0.03 18.24 7.06
N ARG A 158 -0.46 18.60 8.26
CA ARG A 158 -1.86 18.43 8.68
C ARG A 158 -2.90 19.09 7.77
N GLY A 159 -2.49 20.04 6.96
CA GLY A 159 -3.33 20.67 5.93
C GLY A 159 -3.64 19.74 4.76
N LEU A 160 -2.74 18.78 4.48
CA LEU A 160 -2.79 17.89 3.32
C LEU A 160 -3.08 16.43 3.70
N VAL A 161 -2.31 15.89 4.65
CA VAL A 161 -2.38 14.49 5.06
C VAL A 161 -2.51 14.37 6.57
N SER A 162 -3.38 13.47 7.03
CA SER A 162 -3.61 13.19 8.45
C SER A 162 -3.34 11.71 8.76
N ARG A 163 -3.18 11.39 10.04
CA ARG A 163 -3.22 10.01 10.51
C ARG A 163 -4.68 9.64 10.77
N ALA A 164 -5.11 8.51 10.24
CA ALA A 164 -6.42 7.92 10.52
C ALA A 164 -6.24 6.76 11.51
N ALA A 165 -7.11 6.65 12.48
CA ALA A 165 -7.17 5.57 13.47
C ALA A 165 -8.46 4.76 13.36
N THR A 166 -9.48 5.32 12.71
CA THR A 166 -10.79 4.72 12.48
C THR A 166 -11.23 4.90 11.03
N PRO A 167 -12.17 4.08 10.53
CA PRO A 167 -12.80 4.31 9.23
C PRO A 167 -13.48 5.67 9.09
N ASP A 168 -14.02 6.21 10.19
CA ASP A 168 -14.67 7.51 10.18
C ASP A 168 -13.68 8.65 9.94
N ASP A 169 -12.41 8.51 10.38
CA ASP A 169 -11.32 9.44 10.03
C ASP A 169 -11.06 9.45 8.52
N VAL A 170 -11.14 8.28 7.86
CA VAL A 170 -10.95 8.15 6.41
C VAL A 170 -12.08 8.87 5.66
N GLU A 171 -13.33 8.69 6.10
CA GLU A 171 -14.48 9.39 5.52
C GLU A 171 -14.40 10.90 5.76
N ALA A 172 -13.98 11.31 6.95
CA ALA A 172 -13.78 12.72 7.28
C ALA A 172 -12.68 13.36 6.42
N ALA A 173 -11.55 12.66 6.19
CA ALA A 173 -10.49 13.11 5.29
C ALA A 173 -11.04 13.28 3.87
N ARG A 174 -11.82 12.30 3.35
CA ARG A 174 -12.46 12.40 2.03
C ARG A 174 -13.37 13.62 1.93
N LYS A 175 -14.25 13.85 2.92
CA LYS A 175 -15.15 15.00 2.96
C LYS A 175 -14.40 16.34 2.99
N ALA A 176 -13.25 16.36 3.67
CA ALA A 176 -12.40 17.55 3.76
C ALA A 176 -11.48 17.77 2.54
N GLY A 177 -11.50 16.90 1.53
CA GLY A 177 -10.59 16.95 0.39
C GLY A 177 -9.13 16.71 0.77
N LYS A 178 -8.88 16.00 1.89
CA LYS A 178 -7.56 15.64 2.40
C LYS A 178 -7.25 14.18 2.15
N HIS A 179 -6.00 13.83 2.41
CA HIS A 179 -5.50 12.45 2.37
C HIS A 179 -5.25 11.95 3.80
N CYS A 180 -5.15 10.63 3.98
CA CYS A 180 -4.79 10.09 5.29
C CYS A 180 -3.97 8.80 5.19
N LEU A 181 -3.27 8.50 6.27
CA LEU A 181 -2.50 7.28 6.46
C LEU A 181 -3.17 6.43 7.54
N TYR A 182 -3.57 5.22 7.17
CA TYR A 182 -4.05 4.18 8.07
C TYR A 182 -2.90 3.19 8.23
N LEU A 183 -2.34 3.04 9.45
CA LEU A 183 -1.03 2.43 9.60
C LEU A 183 -1.10 0.89 9.67
N SER A 184 -0.15 0.22 9.03
CA SER A 184 0.04 -1.22 9.09
C SER A 184 1.46 -1.59 9.49
N GLY A 185 1.61 -2.75 10.12
CA GLY A 185 2.90 -3.38 10.40
C GLY A 185 3.22 -4.46 9.36
N ASN A 186 4.47 -4.60 8.96
CA ASN A 186 4.92 -5.64 8.03
C ASN A 186 5.30 -6.95 8.77
N GLY A 187 4.78 -7.12 9.96
CA GLY A 187 4.95 -8.27 10.84
C GLY A 187 4.30 -7.98 12.20
N VAL A 188 4.14 -9.01 13.02
CA VAL A 188 3.70 -8.87 14.41
C VAL A 188 4.91 -8.46 15.26
N PRO A 189 4.87 -7.32 15.97
CA PRO A 189 6.00 -6.86 16.76
C PRO A 189 6.15 -7.73 18.02
N LEU A 190 7.30 -8.37 18.15
CA LEU A 190 7.64 -9.24 19.27
C LEU A 190 8.94 -8.76 19.92
N ALA A 191 8.96 -8.63 21.24
CA ALA A 191 10.18 -8.25 21.98
C ALA A 191 11.23 -9.36 22.02
N GLN A 192 10.79 -10.61 21.81
CA GLN A 192 11.62 -11.81 21.79
C GLN A 192 12.33 -12.10 23.13
N HIS A 193 11.67 -11.77 24.21
CA HIS A 193 12.14 -12.12 25.56
C HIS A 193 11.75 -13.55 25.94
N TRP A 194 10.64 -14.05 25.38
CA TRP A 194 10.15 -15.44 25.53
C TRP A 194 9.92 -15.89 26.95
N GLU A 195 9.52 -14.96 27.84
CA GLU A 195 9.16 -15.30 29.22
C GLU A 195 7.76 -15.92 29.26
N THR A 196 6.78 -15.28 28.63
CA THR A 196 5.41 -15.79 28.51
C THR A 196 4.83 -15.44 27.15
N VAL A 197 3.84 -16.21 26.69
CA VAL A 197 3.10 -15.93 25.44
C VAL A 197 2.41 -14.56 25.53
N GLU A 198 1.76 -14.28 26.65
CA GLU A 198 1.06 -13.02 26.90
C GLU A 198 2.04 -11.83 26.92
N GLY A 199 3.24 -12.04 27.48
CA GLY A 199 4.31 -11.04 27.53
C GLY A 199 4.79 -10.63 26.14
N GLU A 200 4.89 -11.57 25.20
CA GLU A 200 5.22 -11.28 23.82
C GLU A 200 4.04 -10.64 23.06
N LEU A 201 2.83 -11.20 23.18
CA LEU A 201 1.66 -10.74 22.45
C LEU A 201 1.10 -9.39 22.93
N LYS A 202 1.47 -8.93 24.14
CA LYS A 202 1.08 -7.58 24.61
C LYS A 202 1.47 -6.48 23.63
N HIS A 203 2.53 -6.70 22.84
CA HIS A 203 2.99 -5.72 21.85
C HIS A 203 2.00 -5.49 20.71
N VAL A 204 1.14 -6.45 20.38
CA VAL A 204 0.02 -6.27 19.44
C VAL A 204 -0.85 -5.10 19.92
N ARG A 205 -1.25 -5.11 21.20
CA ARG A 205 -2.07 -4.05 21.79
C ARG A 205 -1.31 -2.71 21.89
N VAL A 206 -0.04 -2.72 22.28
CA VAL A 206 0.79 -1.51 22.38
C VAL A 206 0.84 -0.82 21.02
N PHE A 207 1.13 -1.55 19.95
CA PHE A 207 1.21 -0.96 18.62
C PHE A 207 -0.16 -0.61 18.03
N PHE A 208 -1.23 -1.33 18.41
CA PHE A 208 -2.59 -0.90 18.13
C PHE A 208 -2.90 0.47 18.75
N GLN A 209 -2.52 0.70 20.00
CA GLN A 209 -2.66 1.99 20.69
C GLN A 209 -1.84 3.10 20.03
N LEU A 210 -0.72 2.76 19.40
CA LEU A 210 0.09 3.67 18.58
C LEU A 210 -0.46 3.88 17.15
N GLY A 211 -1.57 3.22 16.79
CA GLY A 211 -2.27 3.45 15.52
C GLY A 211 -2.13 2.35 14.47
N ILE A 212 -1.40 1.25 14.73
CA ILE A 212 -1.37 0.09 13.82
C ILE A 212 -2.73 -0.59 13.80
N ARG A 213 -3.24 -0.89 12.61
CA ARG A 213 -4.56 -1.50 12.39
C ARG A 213 -4.51 -2.81 11.59
N MET A 214 -3.39 -3.14 11.01
CA MET A 214 -3.19 -4.38 10.25
C MET A 214 -1.76 -4.87 10.46
N MET A 215 -1.57 -6.17 10.59
CA MET A 215 -0.25 -6.81 10.74
C MET A 215 -0.16 -8.06 9.88
N HIS A 216 0.95 -8.24 9.16
CA HIS A 216 1.26 -9.51 8.50
C HIS A 216 1.62 -10.59 9.54
N LEU A 217 1.19 -11.82 9.31
CA LEU A 217 1.64 -12.94 10.12
C LEU A 217 3.10 -13.28 9.83
N THR A 218 3.44 -13.36 8.55
CA THR A 218 4.79 -13.65 8.08
C THR A 218 5.16 -12.67 6.98
N TYR A 219 6.45 -12.52 6.74
CA TYR A 219 6.94 -12.04 5.47
C TYR A 219 7.20 -13.25 4.54
N ASN A 220 8.23 -13.23 3.71
CA ASN A 220 8.48 -14.30 2.75
C ASN A 220 9.09 -15.56 3.34
N ARG A 221 9.60 -15.50 4.56
CA ARG A 221 10.26 -16.62 5.23
C ARG A 221 9.50 -17.02 6.51
N ARG A 222 9.83 -18.21 6.99
CA ARG A 222 9.34 -18.73 8.27
C ARG A 222 9.71 -17.82 9.42
N ASN A 223 8.78 -17.61 10.31
CA ASN A 223 8.99 -16.98 11.62
C ASN A 223 8.28 -17.81 12.71
N MET A 224 8.15 -17.27 13.92
CA MET A 224 7.51 -17.96 15.03
C MET A 224 6.00 -18.18 14.85
N LEU A 225 5.36 -17.46 13.92
CA LEU A 225 3.89 -17.51 13.71
C LEU A 225 3.48 -18.50 12.64
N GLY A 226 4.34 -18.73 11.63
CA GLY A 226 4.04 -19.59 10.50
C GLY A 226 5.05 -19.44 9.37
N ASP A 227 4.68 -19.93 8.20
CA ASP A 227 5.52 -19.96 7.03
C ASP A 227 5.17 -18.87 6.02
N GLY A 228 6.22 -18.24 5.47
CA GLY A 228 6.10 -17.30 4.37
C GLY A 228 6.03 -17.97 3.00
N CYS A 229 5.60 -17.21 2.01
CA CYS A 229 5.42 -17.70 0.62
C CYS A 229 6.71 -18.14 -0.07
N GLY A 230 7.89 -17.81 0.47
CA GLY A 230 9.19 -18.20 -0.05
C GLY A 230 9.73 -19.51 0.52
N GLU A 231 8.99 -20.18 1.43
CA GLU A 231 9.40 -21.48 1.93
C GLU A 231 9.11 -22.60 0.92
N ALA A 232 10.02 -23.55 0.82
CA ALA A 232 9.85 -24.69 -0.07
C ALA A 232 8.77 -25.67 0.43
N SER A 233 8.57 -25.71 1.75
CA SER A 233 7.53 -26.51 2.41
C SER A 233 6.82 -25.64 3.43
N ASP A 234 5.54 -25.39 3.19
CA ASP A 234 4.67 -24.59 4.06
C ASP A 234 4.09 -25.48 5.16
N GLY A 235 4.57 -25.29 6.39
CA GLY A 235 4.12 -26.02 7.59
C GLY A 235 2.81 -25.50 8.18
N GLY A 236 2.31 -24.35 7.72
CA GLY A 236 1.10 -23.73 8.27
C GLY A 236 1.35 -22.79 9.44
N VAL A 237 0.29 -22.50 10.19
CA VAL A 237 0.32 -21.61 11.38
C VAL A 237 0.77 -22.39 12.61
N SER A 238 1.75 -21.86 13.36
CA SER A 238 2.18 -22.44 14.64
C SER A 238 1.12 -22.21 15.73
N ASP A 239 1.26 -22.91 16.87
CA ASP A 239 0.39 -22.67 18.04
C ASP A 239 0.53 -21.23 18.55
N PHE A 240 1.76 -20.70 18.56
CA PHE A 240 2.00 -19.29 18.89
C PHE A 240 1.36 -18.35 17.86
N GLY A 241 1.38 -18.72 16.58
CA GLY A 241 0.68 -17.99 15.52
C GLY A 241 -0.84 -17.95 15.73
N ARG A 242 -1.45 -19.06 16.19
CA ARG A 242 -2.88 -19.09 16.54
C ARG A 242 -3.21 -18.17 17.71
N ALA A 243 -2.36 -18.15 18.74
CA ALA A 243 -2.49 -17.21 19.85
C ALA A 243 -2.33 -15.74 19.39
N ALA A 244 -1.41 -15.47 18.47
CA ALA A 244 -1.25 -14.14 17.89
C ALA A 244 -2.47 -13.70 17.08
N ILE A 245 -3.07 -14.59 16.26
CA ILE A 245 -4.32 -14.32 15.51
C ILE A 245 -5.44 -13.98 16.51
N ALA A 246 -5.60 -14.77 17.57
CA ALA A 246 -6.61 -14.53 18.60
C ALA A 246 -6.41 -13.15 19.28
N GLU A 247 -5.16 -12.77 19.60
CA GLU A 247 -4.85 -11.47 20.18
C GLU A 247 -5.10 -10.32 19.20
N MET A 248 -4.77 -10.49 17.93
CA MET A 248 -5.08 -9.51 16.88
C MET A 248 -6.59 -9.29 16.76
N ASN A 249 -7.38 -10.36 16.70
CA ASN A 249 -8.85 -10.30 16.66
C ASN A 249 -9.40 -9.57 17.90
N ARG A 250 -8.94 -9.95 19.10
CA ARG A 250 -9.38 -9.32 20.36
C ARG A 250 -9.06 -7.84 20.43
N THR A 251 -7.96 -7.43 19.81
CA THR A 251 -7.46 -6.06 19.86
C THR A 251 -8.07 -5.17 18.76
N GLY A 252 -8.56 -5.76 17.66
CA GLY A 252 -9.07 -5.01 16.50
C GLY A 252 -8.00 -4.79 15.41
N VAL A 253 -6.98 -5.63 15.37
CA VAL A 253 -5.95 -5.64 14.33
C VAL A 253 -6.33 -6.62 13.24
N ILE A 254 -6.36 -6.18 12.00
CA ILE A 254 -6.63 -7.00 10.82
C ILE A 254 -5.45 -7.97 10.59
N VAL A 255 -5.77 -9.25 10.44
CA VAL A 255 -4.81 -10.30 10.10
C VAL A 255 -4.55 -10.27 8.59
N ASP A 256 -3.28 -10.05 8.21
CA ASP A 256 -2.87 -9.99 6.81
C ASP A 256 -1.96 -11.18 6.46
N VAL A 257 -2.33 -11.92 5.42
CA VAL A 257 -1.60 -13.09 4.92
C VAL A 257 -0.98 -12.85 3.53
N ALA A 258 -0.81 -11.59 3.11
CA ALA A 258 -0.28 -11.27 1.78
C ALA A 258 1.06 -11.96 1.50
N HIS A 259 1.96 -12.07 2.47
CA HIS A 259 3.26 -12.73 2.36
C HIS A 259 3.28 -14.18 2.88
N SER A 260 2.21 -14.64 3.50
CA SER A 260 2.15 -16.01 4.06
C SER A 260 2.05 -17.07 2.96
N GLY A 261 2.57 -18.26 3.25
CA GLY A 261 2.41 -19.41 2.39
C GLY A 261 0.93 -19.79 2.22
N TRP A 262 0.65 -20.70 1.33
CA TRP A 262 -0.74 -21.08 1.01
C TRP A 262 -1.43 -21.79 2.18
N ARG A 263 -0.73 -22.78 2.78
CA ARG A 263 -1.25 -23.50 3.95
C ARG A 263 -1.37 -22.57 5.15
N THR A 264 -0.36 -21.75 5.40
CA THR A 264 -0.41 -20.72 6.46
C THR A 264 -1.61 -19.79 6.26
N SER A 265 -1.88 -19.35 5.03
CA SER A 265 -3.04 -18.50 4.72
C SER A 265 -4.37 -19.20 4.98
N LEU A 266 -4.52 -20.49 4.58
CA LEU A 266 -5.71 -21.29 4.84
C LEU A 266 -5.96 -21.49 6.34
N GLU A 267 -4.92 -21.84 7.09
CA GLU A 267 -5.00 -22.07 8.53
C GLU A 267 -5.28 -20.78 9.30
N ALA A 268 -4.71 -19.65 8.86
CA ALA A 268 -5.01 -18.34 9.42
C ALA A 268 -6.47 -17.93 9.21
N ALA A 269 -7.02 -18.14 8.00
CA ALA A 269 -8.42 -17.89 7.71
C ALA A 269 -9.37 -18.74 8.58
N LYS A 270 -9.00 -20.01 8.85
CA LYS A 270 -9.77 -20.90 9.73
C LYS A 270 -9.67 -20.53 11.21
N ALA A 271 -8.52 -19.99 11.64
CA ALA A 271 -8.27 -19.62 13.05
C ALA A 271 -8.85 -18.26 13.43
N SER A 272 -9.05 -17.38 12.45
CA SER A 272 -9.53 -16.01 12.70
C SER A 272 -11.05 -15.97 12.90
N SER A 273 -11.49 -15.22 13.91
CA SER A 273 -12.90 -14.88 14.13
C SER A 273 -13.34 -13.59 13.43
N HIS A 274 -12.40 -12.89 12.76
CA HIS A 274 -12.61 -11.64 12.04
C HIS A 274 -12.15 -11.80 10.59
N PRO A 275 -12.55 -10.88 9.69
CA PRO A 275 -12.08 -10.90 8.31
C PRO A 275 -10.54 -10.95 8.20
N VAL A 276 -10.03 -11.90 7.42
CA VAL A 276 -8.60 -12.01 7.06
C VAL A 276 -8.40 -11.41 5.68
N VAL A 277 -7.28 -10.74 5.45
CA VAL A 277 -6.99 -10.15 4.15
C VAL A 277 -5.67 -10.67 3.59
N ALA A 278 -5.53 -10.62 2.26
CA ALA A 278 -4.26 -10.61 1.58
C ALA A 278 -4.12 -9.23 0.93
N SER A 279 -3.55 -8.28 1.68
CA SER A 279 -3.63 -6.85 1.35
C SER A 279 -3.03 -6.48 0.00
N HIS A 280 -1.95 -7.18 -0.45
CA HIS A 280 -1.24 -6.96 -1.71
C HIS A 280 -0.63 -8.26 -2.23
N THR A 281 -1.24 -8.83 -3.27
CA THR A 281 -0.86 -10.12 -3.84
C THR A 281 -1.27 -10.19 -5.31
N ALA A 282 -1.42 -11.39 -5.86
CA ALA A 282 -1.91 -11.66 -7.21
C ALA A 282 -2.74 -12.95 -7.22
N ALA A 283 -3.51 -13.19 -8.28
CA ALA A 283 -4.19 -14.46 -8.50
C ALA A 283 -3.24 -15.47 -9.16
N ALA A 284 -2.91 -16.57 -8.47
CA ALA A 284 -2.01 -17.59 -9.00
C ALA A 284 -2.55 -18.29 -10.26
N ALA A 285 -3.87 -18.29 -10.45
CA ALA A 285 -4.53 -18.83 -11.62
C ALA A 285 -4.33 -17.98 -12.89
N VAL A 286 -4.05 -16.68 -12.76
CA VAL A 286 -3.78 -15.78 -13.89
C VAL A 286 -2.27 -15.79 -14.22
N HIS A 287 -1.42 -15.68 -13.21
CA HIS A 287 0.02 -15.77 -13.37
C HIS A 287 0.64 -16.50 -12.19
N ARG A 288 1.36 -17.58 -12.48
CA ARG A 288 1.98 -18.43 -11.44
C ARG A 288 3.20 -17.74 -10.85
N HIS A 289 3.07 -17.32 -9.61
CA HIS A 289 4.15 -16.71 -8.82
C HIS A 289 3.99 -17.09 -7.35
N VAL A 290 5.08 -17.18 -6.58
CA VAL A 290 5.04 -17.56 -5.15
C VAL A 290 4.23 -16.56 -4.30
N ARG A 291 4.13 -15.31 -4.75
CA ARG A 291 3.30 -14.27 -4.10
C ARG A 291 1.82 -14.40 -4.46
N GLY A 292 1.46 -15.14 -5.51
CA GLY A 292 0.09 -15.35 -5.91
C GLY A 292 -0.67 -16.29 -4.98
N LYS A 293 -1.94 -16.01 -4.74
CA LYS A 293 -2.84 -16.88 -3.98
C LYS A 293 -3.63 -17.78 -4.92
N PRO A 294 -3.66 -19.11 -4.69
CA PRO A 294 -4.54 -20.02 -5.44
C PRO A 294 -5.99 -19.84 -5.00
N ASP A 295 -6.90 -20.32 -5.83
CA ASP A 295 -8.34 -20.12 -5.67
C ASP A 295 -8.88 -20.59 -4.33
N GLU A 296 -8.37 -21.70 -3.80
CA GLU A 296 -8.76 -22.23 -2.49
C GLU A 296 -8.41 -21.25 -1.35
N VAL A 297 -7.25 -20.57 -1.43
CA VAL A 297 -6.84 -19.55 -0.46
C VAL A 297 -7.70 -18.30 -0.62
N VAL A 298 -7.95 -17.86 -1.86
CA VAL A 298 -8.84 -16.73 -2.12
C VAL A 298 -10.24 -17.00 -1.58
N ARG A 299 -10.77 -18.22 -1.78
CA ARG A 299 -12.08 -18.63 -1.25
C ARG A 299 -12.10 -18.58 0.27
N ALA A 300 -11.10 -19.15 0.94
CA ALA A 300 -11.00 -19.14 2.39
C ALA A 300 -10.95 -17.73 2.98
N ILE A 301 -10.22 -16.80 2.33
CA ILE A 301 -10.20 -15.38 2.71
C ILE A 301 -11.59 -14.75 2.51
N ALA A 302 -12.23 -14.98 1.36
CA ALA A 302 -13.55 -14.46 1.05
C ALA A 302 -14.62 -14.95 2.06
N ASP A 303 -14.57 -16.22 2.45
CA ASP A 303 -15.49 -16.82 3.41
C ASP A 303 -15.38 -16.21 4.82
N THR A 304 -14.23 -15.60 5.18
CA THR A 304 -14.12 -14.79 6.41
C THR A 304 -14.76 -13.39 6.30
N GLY A 305 -15.25 -12.99 5.13
CA GLY A 305 -15.66 -11.63 4.83
C GLY A 305 -14.51 -10.71 4.44
N GLY A 306 -13.29 -11.22 4.27
CA GLY A 306 -12.11 -10.49 3.89
C GLY A 306 -12.02 -10.13 2.40
N TYR A 307 -10.83 -9.67 1.99
CA TYR A 307 -10.53 -9.34 0.59
C TYR A 307 -9.11 -9.77 0.18
N VAL A 308 -8.93 -9.89 -1.14
CA VAL A 308 -7.63 -10.06 -1.79
C VAL A 308 -7.30 -8.79 -2.58
N GLY A 309 -6.24 -8.10 -2.19
CA GLY A 309 -5.73 -6.90 -2.85
C GLY A 309 -4.72 -7.26 -3.95
N VAL A 310 -4.93 -6.76 -5.16
CA VAL A 310 -4.00 -6.95 -6.27
C VAL A 310 -2.90 -5.90 -6.22
N CYS A 311 -1.63 -6.34 -6.27
CA CYS A 311 -0.48 -5.44 -6.22
C CYS A 311 -0.06 -4.91 -7.60
N CYS A 312 0.83 -3.91 -7.60
CA CYS A 312 1.37 -3.28 -8.81
C CYS A 312 2.83 -3.68 -9.09
N ILE A 313 3.18 -4.94 -8.83
CA ILE A 313 4.53 -5.47 -9.05
C ILE A 313 4.54 -6.33 -10.33
N PRO A 314 5.18 -5.86 -11.43
CA PRO A 314 5.11 -6.54 -12.73
C PRO A 314 5.51 -8.01 -12.70
N SER A 315 6.52 -8.39 -11.90
CA SER A 315 6.97 -9.79 -11.79
C SER A 315 5.92 -10.70 -11.16
N PHE A 316 5.05 -10.19 -10.29
CA PHE A 316 4.00 -11.00 -9.66
C PHE A 316 2.79 -11.15 -10.59
N LEU A 317 2.60 -10.19 -11.49
CA LEU A 317 1.45 -10.10 -12.40
C LEU A 317 1.72 -10.72 -13.78
N GLY A 318 2.99 -10.93 -14.13
CA GLY A 318 3.38 -11.29 -15.50
C GLY A 318 3.28 -10.13 -16.50
N GLY A 319 3.20 -8.87 -16.04
CA GLY A 319 3.13 -7.71 -16.92
C GLY A 319 2.76 -6.39 -16.25
N GLY A 320 2.39 -5.40 -17.08
CA GLY A 320 2.00 -4.06 -16.64
C GLY A 320 0.50 -3.93 -16.35
N ILE A 321 -0.06 -2.75 -16.61
CA ILE A 321 -1.43 -2.38 -16.26
C ILE A 321 -2.49 -3.33 -16.82
N THR A 322 -2.32 -3.88 -18.01
CA THR A 322 -3.27 -4.85 -18.59
C THR A 322 -3.30 -6.13 -17.77
N ALA A 323 -2.12 -6.70 -17.45
CA ALA A 323 -2.03 -7.90 -16.61
C ALA A 323 -2.61 -7.64 -15.20
N PHE A 324 -2.30 -6.49 -14.59
CA PHE A 324 -2.90 -6.08 -13.32
C PHE A 324 -4.43 -6.13 -13.37
N LEU A 325 -5.01 -5.53 -14.40
CA LEU A 325 -6.47 -5.49 -14.55
C LEU A 325 -7.06 -6.87 -14.85
N ASP A 326 -6.32 -7.77 -15.49
CA ASP A 326 -6.74 -9.16 -15.71
C ASP A 326 -6.82 -9.93 -14.40
N HIS A 327 -5.88 -9.71 -13.48
CA HIS A 327 -5.96 -10.26 -12.11
C HIS A 327 -7.18 -9.73 -11.35
N VAL A 328 -7.44 -8.43 -11.37
CA VAL A 328 -8.62 -7.84 -10.71
C VAL A 328 -9.91 -8.40 -11.32
N HIS A 329 -9.99 -8.41 -12.64
CA HIS A 329 -11.17 -8.94 -13.36
C HIS A 329 -11.43 -10.41 -13.03
N TYR A 330 -10.40 -11.26 -13.04
CA TYR A 330 -10.51 -12.66 -12.67
C TYR A 330 -11.09 -12.84 -11.26
N LEU A 331 -10.51 -12.14 -10.28
CA LEU A 331 -10.96 -12.23 -8.90
C LEU A 331 -12.39 -11.75 -8.72
N VAL A 332 -12.77 -10.62 -9.33
CA VAL A 332 -14.15 -10.10 -9.26
C VAL A 332 -15.13 -11.07 -9.90
N ARG A 333 -14.81 -11.64 -11.06
CA ARG A 333 -15.70 -12.59 -11.77
C ARG A 333 -15.89 -13.90 -11.03
N LYS A 334 -14.86 -14.37 -10.32
CA LYS A 334 -14.90 -15.69 -9.69
C LYS A 334 -15.36 -15.67 -8.23
N PHE A 335 -15.02 -14.62 -7.50
CA PHE A 335 -15.26 -14.55 -6.06
C PHE A 335 -16.20 -13.41 -5.64
N GLY A 336 -16.57 -12.55 -6.57
CA GLY A 336 -17.42 -11.38 -6.31
C GLY A 336 -16.63 -10.13 -5.97
N ALA A 337 -17.19 -8.98 -6.33
CA ALA A 337 -16.56 -7.67 -6.10
C ALA A 337 -16.36 -7.33 -4.61
N ASP A 338 -17.12 -7.94 -3.71
CA ASP A 338 -17.04 -7.72 -2.26
C ASP A 338 -15.75 -8.24 -1.63
N HIS A 339 -14.99 -9.09 -2.36
CA HIS A 339 -13.79 -9.74 -1.86
C HIS A 339 -12.51 -9.34 -2.61
N VAL A 340 -12.55 -8.23 -3.35
CA VAL A 340 -11.41 -7.73 -4.13
C VAL A 340 -11.07 -6.30 -3.78
N ALA A 341 -9.78 -6.01 -3.67
CA ALA A 341 -9.26 -4.67 -3.45
C ALA A 341 -8.02 -4.43 -4.32
N ILE A 342 -7.48 -3.23 -4.27
CA ILE A 342 -6.19 -2.88 -4.85
C ILE A 342 -5.27 -2.47 -3.70
N GLY A 343 -4.14 -3.19 -3.56
CA GLY A 343 -3.08 -2.86 -2.63
C GLY A 343 -1.78 -2.76 -3.40
N THR A 344 -1.43 -1.56 -3.83
CA THR A 344 -0.45 -1.35 -4.90
C THR A 344 0.95 -1.82 -4.57
N ASP A 345 1.37 -1.80 -3.31
CA ASP A 345 2.73 -2.11 -2.82
C ASP A 345 3.82 -1.23 -3.47
N VAL A 346 3.44 -0.06 -3.95
CA VAL A 346 4.35 0.90 -4.58
C VAL A 346 4.18 2.30 -3.99
N ALA A 347 5.15 3.18 -4.26
CA ALA A 347 5.10 4.59 -3.94
C ALA A 347 5.40 5.42 -5.19
N HIS A 348 4.90 6.64 -5.25
CA HIS A 348 5.58 7.66 -6.03
C HIS A 348 6.88 8.05 -5.31
N SER A 349 7.96 8.21 -6.05
CA SER A 349 9.22 8.73 -5.50
C SER A 349 9.69 9.90 -6.36
N SER A 350 10.02 11.01 -5.70
CA SER A 350 10.64 12.14 -6.38
C SER A 350 11.94 11.70 -7.06
N PRO A 351 12.22 12.14 -8.28
CA PRO A 351 13.48 11.84 -8.95
C PRO A 351 14.65 12.33 -8.09
N PRO A 352 15.74 11.56 -7.97
CA PRO A 352 16.90 12.00 -7.23
C PRO A 352 17.46 13.28 -7.85
N ALA A 353 17.72 14.29 -7.01
CA ALA A 353 18.45 15.46 -7.45
C ALA A 353 19.82 15.01 -7.97
N ARG A 354 20.22 15.51 -9.14
CA ARG A 354 21.57 15.25 -9.67
C ARG A 354 22.57 15.92 -8.71
N PRO A 355 23.62 15.19 -8.25
CA PRO A 355 24.68 15.81 -7.48
C PRO A 355 25.26 17.00 -8.24
N GLY A 356 25.66 18.06 -7.55
CA GLY A 356 26.26 19.23 -8.17
C GLY A 356 27.52 18.94 -9.02
N ASP A 357 28.20 17.82 -8.74
CA ASP A 357 29.35 17.32 -9.50
C ASP A 357 28.98 16.29 -10.60
N GLY A 358 27.69 16.02 -10.80
CA GLY A 358 27.19 15.06 -11.80
C GLY A 358 27.53 13.59 -11.53
N ARG A 359 28.26 13.28 -10.46
CA ARG A 359 28.70 11.91 -10.14
C ARG A 359 27.64 11.16 -9.36
N PRO A 360 27.18 9.99 -9.81
CA PRO A 360 26.28 9.16 -9.02
C PRO A 360 27.00 8.70 -7.75
N PHE A 361 26.36 8.88 -6.59
CA PHE A 361 26.82 8.30 -5.34
C PHE A 361 26.21 6.92 -5.20
N THR A 362 27.05 5.90 -5.37
CA THR A 362 26.69 4.51 -5.08
C THR A 362 27.60 4.07 -3.94
N PRO A 363 27.09 3.89 -2.70
CA PRO A 363 27.91 3.36 -1.63
C PRO A 363 28.41 1.97 -2.05
N ALA A 364 29.69 1.67 -1.78
CA ALA A 364 30.32 0.41 -2.13
C ALA A 364 29.69 -0.80 -1.41
N ARG A 365 28.86 -0.56 -0.38
CA ARG A 365 28.22 -1.60 0.43
C ARG A 365 26.74 -1.74 0.07
N ARG A 366 26.29 -3.00 -0.06
CA ARG A 366 24.89 -3.34 -0.29
C ARG A 366 24.11 -3.22 1.01
N THR A 367 23.20 -2.26 1.08
CA THR A 367 22.40 -1.96 2.28
C THR A 367 21.23 -2.93 2.52
N ARG A 368 20.99 -3.93 1.64
CA ARG A 368 19.81 -4.81 1.71
C ARG A 368 20.15 -6.30 1.46
N ALA A 369 21.32 -6.76 1.87
CA ALA A 369 21.69 -8.18 1.76
C ALA A 369 20.65 -9.10 2.42
N ARG A 370 20.08 -8.67 3.55
CA ARG A 370 19.00 -9.40 4.24
C ARG A 370 17.72 -9.45 3.40
N PHE A 371 17.35 -8.39 2.72
CA PHE A 371 16.17 -8.36 1.85
C PHE A 371 16.31 -9.36 0.69
N GLU A 372 17.49 -9.45 0.08
CA GLU A 372 17.76 -10.42 -0.97
C GLU A 372 17.64 -11.86 -0.45
N ALA A 373 18.08 -12.14 0.78
CA ALA A 373 17.94 -13.45 1.42
C ALA A 373 16.49 -13.84 1.75
N LEU A 374 15.58 -12.87 1.86
CA LEU A 374 14.17 -13.09 2.11
C LEU A 374 13.42 -13.60 0.86
N TRP A 375 14.04 -13.54 -0.33
CA TRP A 375 13.43 -13.98 -1.57
C TRP A 375 14.04 -15.28 -2.07
N PRO A 376 13.27 -16.22 -2.61
CA PRO A 376 13.81 -17.35 -3.36
C PRO A 376 14.60 -16.87 -4.57
N LYS A 377 15.66 -17.60 -4.94
CA LYS A 377 16.47 -17.27 -6.12
C LYS A 377 15.61 -17.23 -7.39
N GLY A 378 15.79 -16.20 -8.21
CA GLY A 378 15.16 -16.07 -9.52
C GLY A 378 13.69 -15.62 -9.50
N VAL A 379 13.10 -15.36 -8.32
CA VAL A 379 11.69 -14.97 -8.19
C VAL A 379 11.45 -13.51 -8.60
N LEU A 380 12.41 -12.64 -8.36
CA LEU A 380 12.37 -11.25 -8.83
C LEU A 380 12.90 -11.20 -10.26
N GLY A 381 12.02 -11.40 -11.24
CA GLY A 381 12.37 -11.29 -12.66
C GLY A 381 12.52 -9.83 -13.12
N THR A 382 13.21 -9.66 -14.26
CA THR A 382 13.22 -8.39 -14.99
C THR A 382 12.06 -8.38 -15.98
N HIS A 383 11.30 -7.28 -16.06
CA HIS A 383 10.22 -7.10 -17.01
C HIS A 383 10.51 -5.94 -17.97
N ALA A 384 10.00 -6.05 -19.20
CA ALA A 384 10.12 -5.00 -20.22
C ALA A 384 9.41 -3.69 -19.82
N ASP A 385 8.34 -3.78 -19.00
CA ASP A 385 7.74 -2.63 -18.33
C ASP A 385 8.23 -2.58 -16.87
N PRO A 386 9.17 -1.69 -16.50
CA PRO A 386 9.69 -1.59 -15.14
C PRO A 386 8.68 -0.95 -14.15
N GLY A 387 7.39 -1.21 -14.32
CA GLY A 387 6.32 -0.67 -13.47
C GLY A 387 5.82 0.72 -13.89
N ARG A 388 6.25 1.24 -15.04
CA ARG A 388 5.85 2.58 -15.50
C ARG A 388 4.36 2.71 -15.69
N THR A 389 3.69 1.70 -16.30
CA THR A 389 2.23 1.69 -16.45
C THR A 389 1.50 1.49 -15.13
N LEU A 390 2.17 0.88 -14.15
CA LEU A 390 1.70 0.61 -12.78
C LEU A 390 2.16 1.66 -11.77
N ALA A 391 2.65 2.82 -12.24
CA ALA A 391 3.04 3.92 -11.36
C ALA A 391 1.87 4.29 -10.42
N TRP A 392 2.18 4.57 -9.15
CA TRP A 392 1.17 4.91 -8.14
C TRP A 392 0.26 6.08 -8.57
N THR A 393 0.79 7.05 -9.31
CA THR A 393 0.03 8.17 -9.86
C THR A 393 -0.92 7.80 -11.01
N ASN A 394 -0.92 6.53 -11.45
CA ASN A 394 -1.83 6.00 -12.45
C ASN A 394 -3.12 5.38 -11.88
N TRP A 395 -3.40 5.52 -10.58
CA TRP A 395 -4.64 5.07 -9.97
C TRP A 395 -5.91 5.40 -10.78
N PRO A 396 -6.09 6.61 -11.36
CA PRO A 396 -7.26 6.90 -12.18
C PRO A 396 -7.38 5.98 -13.41
N LEU A 397 -6.24 5.53 -13.97
CA LEU A 397 -6.24 4.61 -15.12
C LEU A 397 -6.62 3.18 -14.71
N PHE A 398 -6.42 2.78 -13.44
CA PHE A 398 -6.94 1.49 -12.96
C PHE A 398 -8.47 1.50 -13.00
N THR A 399 -9.10 2.60 -12.59
CA THR A 399 -10.55 2.77 -12.70
C THR A 399 -11.03 2.75 -14.16
N VAL A 400 -10.36 3.46 -15.05
CA VAL A 400 -10.65 3.43 -16.50
C VAL A 400 -10.59 2.00 -17.03
N GLY A 401 -9.55 1.24 -16.66
CA GLY A 401 -9.40 -0.15 -17.08
C GLY A 401 -10.48 -1.09 -16.53
N LEU A 402 -11.02 -0.81 -15.35
CA LEU A 402 -12.17 -1.56 -14.81
C LEU A 402 -13.47 -1.25 -15.56
N VAL A 403 -13.68 0.02 -15.93
CA VAL A 403 -14.80 0.42 -16.82
C VAL A 403 -14.70 -0.31 -18.16
N GLN A 404 -13.51 -0.35 -18.80
CA GLN A 404 -13.28 -1.08 -20.05
C GLN A 404 -13.62 -2.57 -19.97
N ARG A 405 -13.46 -3.18 -18.80
CA ARG A 405 -13.77 -4.60 -18.53
C ARG A 405 -15.25 -4.83 -18.19
N GLY A 406 -16.09 -3.79 -18.25
CA GLY A 406 -17.53 -3.88 -18.09
C GLY A 406 -17.96 -4.13 -16.63
N HIS A 407 -17.14 -3.78 -15.64
CA HIS A 407 -17.59 -3.80 -14.24
C HIS A 407 -18.58 -2.66 -13.98
N THR A 408 -19.57 -2.89 -13.11
CA THR A 408 -20.51 -1.85 -12.71
C THR A 408 -19.83 -0.80 -11.82
N ASP A 409 -20.35 0.43 -11.83
CA ASP A 409 -19.84 1.50 -10.96
C ASP A 409 -19.87 1.10 -9.48
N ALA A 410 -20.88 0.36 -9.07
CA ALA A 410 -21.00 -0.16 -7.71
C ALA A 410 -19.87 -1.13 -7.36
N ASP A 411 -19.56 -2.08 -8.24
CA ASP A 411 -18.47 -3.03 -8.04
C ASP A 411 -17.11 -2.33 -8.08
N ILE A 412 -16.92 -1.37 -8.99
CA ILE A 412 -15.71 -0.57 -9.05
C ILE A 412 -15.48 0.19 -7.74
N ARG A 413 -16.50 0.86 -7.18
CA ARG A 413 -16.38 1.56 -5.89
C ARG A 413 -16.01 0.61 -4.74
N LYS A 414 -16.51 -0.63 -4.72
CA LYS A 414 -16.10 -1.65 -3.74
C LYS A 414 -14.61 -1.96 -3.86
N VAL A 415 -14.13 -2.22 -5.08
CA VAL A 415 -12.73 -2.56 -5.37
C VAL A 415 -11.77 -1.40 -5.08
N LEU A 416 -12.18 -0.15 -5.37
CA LEU A 416 -11.35 1.04 -5.16
C LEU A 416 -11.09 1.36 -3.69
N GLY A 417 -11.98 0.94 -2.77
CA GLY A 417 -11.77 1.24 -1.35
C GLY A 417 -12.92 0.81 -0.43
N GLY A 418 -14.12 0.57 -0.97
CA GLY A 418 -15.28 0.19 -0.16
C GLY A 418 -15.04 -1.06 0.67
N ASN A 419 -14.41 -2.09 0.11
CA ASN A 419 -14.08 -3.32 0.81
C ASN A 419 -13.03 -3.13 1.90
N VAL A 420 -12.01 -2.30 1.63
CA VAL A 420 -10.98 -1.97 2.62
C VAL A 420 -11.60 -1.25 3.82
N LEU A 421 -12.47 -0.27 3.55
CA LEU A 421 -13.18 0.47 4.59
C LEU A 421 -14.12 -0.42 5.40
N ARG A 422 -14.84 -1.34 4.73
CA ARG A 422 -15.73 -2.31 5.37
C ARG A 422 -14.95 -3.22 6.33
N VAL A 423 -13.87 -3.83 5.88
CA VAL A 423 -13.04 -4.72 6.71
C VAL A 423 -12.41 -3.95 7.88
N ALA A 424 -11.98 -2.70 7.66
CA ALA A 424 -11.48 -1.86 8.74
C ALA A 424 -12.56 -1.57 9.80
N ARG A 425 -13.83 -1.43 9.40
CA ARG A 425 -14.96 -1.30 10.34
C ARG A 425 -15.24 -2.58 11.09
N ASP A 426 -15.26 -3.70 10.36
CA ASP A 426 -15.54 -5.01 10.95
C ASP A 426 -14.49 -5.39 12.01
N ALA A 427 -13.23 -5.07 11.77
CA ALA A 427 -12.14 -5.32 12.71
C ALA A 427 -12.26 -4.51 14.02
N LEU A 428 -12.88 -3.35 13.99
CA LEU A 428 -13.07 -2.49 15.17
C LEU A 428 -14.40 -2.74 15.91
N ARG A 429 -15.24 -3.68 15.45
CA ARG A 429 -16.48 -4.02 16.15
C ARG A 429 -16.19 -4.53 17.56
N GLY A 430 -16.83 -3.93 18.56
CA GLY A 430 -16.66 -4.30 19.96
C GLY A 430 -15.36 -3.78 20.61
N VAL A 431 -14.51 -3.07 19.89
CA VAL A 431 -13.33 -2.43 20.47
C VAL A 431 -13.78 -1.17 21.25
N PRO A 432 -13.57 -1.10 22.57
CA PRO A 432 -14.02 0.01 23.38
C PRO A 432 -13.48 1.36 22.89
N GLY A 433 -14.36 2.34 22.73
CA GLY A 433 -14.02 3.70 22.30
C GLY A 433 -13.68 3.88 20.82
N LEU A 434 -13.55 2.79 20.05
CA LEU A 434 -13.26 2.81 18.61
C LEU A 434 -14.28 2.04 17.77
N SER A 435 -15.23 1.37 18.43
CA SER A 435 -16.29 0.65 17.71
C SER A 435 -17.10 1.65 16.88
N PRO A 436 -17.24 1.45 15.55
CA PRO A 436 -18.08 2.32 14.73
C PRO A 436 -19.51 2.32 15.24
N ALA A 437 -20.18 3.46 15.18
CA ALA A 437 -21.61 3.53 15.48
C ALA A 437 -22.37 2.54 14.57
N ALA A 438 -23.34 1.83 15.13
CA ALA A 438 -24.25 1.00 14.34
C ALA A 438 -24.99 1.92 13.35
N ARG A 439 -24.76 1.73 12.05
CA ARG A 439 -25.49 2.41 10.97
C ARG A 439 -26.67 1.56 10.53
#